data_3a69fd0211f50f287d68d90df87c115b
#
_entry.id   3a69fd0211f50f287d68d90df87c115b
#
_cell.length_a   1.000
_cell.length_b   1.000
_cell.length_c   1.000
_cell.angle_alpha   90.00
_cell.angle_beta   90.00
_cell.angle_gamma   90.00
#
_symmetry.space_group_name_H-M   'P 1'
#
loop_
_entity.id
_entity.type
_entity.pdbx_description
1 polymer ?
#
loop_
_entity_poly.entity_id
_entity_poly.type
_entity_poly.pdbx_seq_one_letter_code
_entity_poly.pdbx_strand_id
1 'polypeptide(L)'
;MCIRDSKGFLNIQFAIKKDEIFVIEVNPRASRTVPFVSKANGIPLAKIASRIMAGEKLSKYKLKYKTNKKFAVKEAVFPFNKFPDSDLLLGPEMKSTGEVMGFDDDFGMAYAKSQIAASNSLPTKGLAFLSVKDSHKEEIIELAKKLLKLNFNLCGTSGTANAIRSKGIKCKKINKVSSGTPHIVDVLNSKKIALVINTGGGKKDIALVMQEL
;
A
#
# COMPACT_ATOMS: atom_id res chain seq x y z
N MET A 1 -14.02 -32.79 -0.35
CA MET A 1 -13.68 -32.59 -1.77
C MET A 1 -12.24 -33.02 -1.96
N CYS A 2 -11.97 -33.93 -2.87
CA CYS A 2 -10.61 -34.45 -3.09
C CYS A 2 -9.85 -33.50 -4.01
N ILE A 3 -8.76 -32.90 -3.54
CA ILE A 3 -7.91 -31.99 -4.33
C ILE A 3 -7.36 -32.71 -5.57
N ARG A 4 -7.22 -34.03 -5.50
CA ARG A 4 -6.70 -34.88 -6.58
C ARG A 4 -7.49 -34.73 -7.90
N ASP A 5 -8.79 -34.46 -7.82
CA ASP A 5 -9.67 -34.38 -9.00
C ASP A 5 -9.86 -32.95 -9.52
N SER A 6 -9.24 -31.97 -8.88
CA SER A 6 -9.34 -30.58 -9.31
C SER A 6 -8.41 -30.31 -10.47
N LYS A 7 -8.97 -29.80 -11.58
CA LYS A 7 -8.23 -29.36 -12.77
C LYS A 7 -8.35 -27.86 -12.92
N GLY A 8 -7.24 -27.18 -13.22
CA GLY A 8 -7.23 -25.74 -13.41
C GLY A 8 -6.55 -25.00 -12.25
N PHE A 9 -7.13 -23.87 -11.83
CA PHE A 9 -6.57 -23.05 -10.75
C PHE A 9 -6.97 -23.55 -9.38
N LEU A 10 -6.02 -23.39 -8.47
CA LEU A 10 -6.19 -23.63 -7.06
C LEU A 10 -5.56 -22.47 -6.29
N ASN A 11 -6.31 -21.87 -5.37
CA ASN A 11 -5.81 -20.87 -4.44
C ASN A 11 -5.71 -21.50 -3.06
N ILE A 12 -4.52 -21.45 -2.47
CA ILE A 12 -4.25 -22.02 -1.15
C ILE A 12 -3.70 -20.92 -0.25
N GLN A 13 -4.25 -20.79 0.96
CA GLN A 13 -3.71 -19.94 2.00
C GLN A 13 -2.97 -20.77 3.03
N PHE A 14 -1.78 -20.33 3.38
CA PHE A 14 -0.91 -20.99 4.34
C PHE A 14 -0.64 -20.08 5.52
N ALA A 15 -0.52 -20.65 6.72
CA ALA A 15 0.16 -20.04 7.85
C ALA A 15 1.48 -20.76 8.09
N ILE A 16 2.51 -20.01 8.48
CA ILE A 16 3.83 -20.56 8.83
C ILE A 16 4.11 -20.19 10.28
N LYS A 17 4.38 -21.22 11.11
CA LYS A 17 4.80 -21.05 12.50
C LYS A 17 6.09 -21.82 12.71
N LYS A 18 7.19 -21.12 12.93
CA LYS A 18 8.53 -21.70 12.89
C LYS A 18 8.76 -22.38 11.52
N ASP A 19 9.04 -23.69 11.49
CA ASP A 19 9.28 -24.47 10.25
C ASP A 19 8.05 -25.29 9.82
N GLU A 20 6.91 -25.15 10.50
CA GLU A 20 5.68 -25.87 10.19
C GLU A 20 4.76 -25.04 9.29
N ILE A 21 4.22 -25.68 8.24
CA ILE A 21 3.29 -25.09 7.29
C ILE A 21 1.88 -25.63 7.54
N PHE A 22 0.96 -24.72 7.83
CA PHE A 22 -0.45 -25.03 8.04
C PHE A 22 -1.28 -24.54 6.87
N VAL A 23 -2.14 -25.39 6.32
CA VAL A 23 -3.13 -24.98 5.33
C VAL A 23 -4.33 -24.37 6.04
N ILE A 24 -4.62 -23.11 5.77
CA ILE A 24 -5.79 -22.41 6.33
C ILE A 24 -7.02 -22.72 5.48
N GLU A 25 -6.92 -22.47 4.16
CA GLU A 25 -8.03 -22.74 3.26
C GLU A 25 -7.53 -23.12 1.86
N VAL A 26 -8.36 -23.86 1.12
CA VAL A 26 -8.12 -24.26 -0.25
C VAL A 26 -9.35 -23.92 -1.08
N ASN A 27 -9.18 -23.06 -2.09
CA ASN A 27 -10.23 -22.63 -2.99
C ASN A 27 -9.94 -23.09 -4.43
N PRO A 28 -10.69 -24.08 -4.99
CA PRO A 28 -10.48 -24.54 -6.36
C PRO A 28 -11.14 -23.58 -7.36
N ARG A 29 -10.59 -22.39 -7.47
CA ARG A 29 -11.02 -21.34 -8.37
C ARG A 29 -9.87 -20.41 -8.72
N ALA A 30 -10.01 -19.63 -9.79
CA ALA A 30 -9.15 -18.51 -10.07
C ALA A 30 -9.27 -17.44 -8.96
N SER A 31 -8.16 -16.77 -8.63
CA SER A 31 -8.13 -15.63 -7.74
C SER A 31 -7.70 -14.37 -8.50
N ARG A 32 -7.88 -13.20 -7.92
CA ARG A 32 -7.36 -11.93 -8.46
C ARG A 32 -5.84 -11.92 -8.60
N THR A 33 -5.14 -12.78 -7.87
CA THR A 33 -3.69 -12.94 -7.96
C THR A 33 -3.25 -13.53 -9.30
N VAL A 34 -4.10 -14.30 -9.99
CA VAL A 34 -3.75 -14.95 -11.26
C VAL A 34 -3.34 -13.94 -12.35
N PRO A 35 -4.10 -12.89 -12.66
CA PRO A 35 -3.68 -11.88 -13.64
C PRO A 35 -2.39 -11.18 -13.24
N PHE A 36 -2.21 -10.88 -11.96
CA PHE A 36 -1.00 -10.25 -11.44
C PHE A 36 0.24 -11.13 -11.66
N VAL A 37 0.21 -12.38 -11.21
CA VAL A 37 1.32 -13.33 -11.35
C VAL A 37 1.59 -13.64 -12.81
N SER A 38 0.54 -13.77 -13.62
CA SER A 38 0.66 -14.01 -15.07
C SER A 38 1.43 -12.89 -15.76
N LYS A 39 1.12 -11.63 -15.45
CA LYS A 39 1.83 -10.46 -15.99
C LYS A 39 3.26 -10.35 -15.44
N ALA A 40 3.43 -10.55 -14.13
CA ALA A 40 4.74 -10.44 -13.49
C ALA A 40 5.74 -11.47 -14.05
N ASN A 41 5.29 -12.70 -14.30
CA ASN A 41 6.14 -13.78 -14.79
C ASN A 41 6.13 -13.94 -16.34
N GLY A 42 5.26 -13.22 -17.05
CA GLY A 42 5.11 -13.33 -18.49
C GLY A 42 4.55 -14.69 -18.96
N ILE A 43 3.89 -15.43 -18.06
CA ILE A 43 3.30 -16.74 -18.35
C ILE A 43 1.77 -16.59 -18.46
N PRO A 44 1.13 -16.95 -19.58
CA PRO A 44 -0.32 -16.80 -19.76
C PRO A 44 -1.10 -17.87 -18.98
N LEU A 45 -1.09 -17.77 -17.64
CA LEU A 45 -1.61 -18.79 -16.72
C LEU A 45 -3.09 -19.10 -16.98
N ALA A 46 -3.94 -18.09 -17.23
CA ALA A 46 -5.36 -18.31 -17.49
C ALA A 46 -5.59 -19.15 -18.76
N LYS A 47 -4.85 -18.84 -19.84
CA LYS A 47 -4.92 -19.62 -21.09
C LYS A 47 -4.50 -21.06 -20.89
N ILE A 48 -3.42 -21.29 -20.14
CA ILE A 48 -2.92 -22.63 -19.84
C ILE A 48 -3.94 -23.41 -19.01
N ALA A 49 -4.48 -22.79 -17.95
CA ALA A 49 -5.48 -23.44 -17.10
C ALA A 49 -6.75 -23.81 -17.87
N SER A 50 -7.26 -22.94 -18.73
CA SER A 50 -8.44 -23.24 -19.57
C SER A 50 -8.19 -24.44 -20.49
N ARG A 51 -7.01 -24.56 -21.09
CA ARG A 51 -6.65 -25.71 -21.93
C ARG A 51 -6.51 -27.00 -21.14
N ILE A 52 -5.96 -26.92 -19.91
CA ILE A 52 -5.88 -28.08 -19.01
C ILE A 52 -7.29 -28.53 -18.61
N MET A 53 -8.19 -27.60 -18.33
CA MET A 53 -9.60 -27.90 -18.05
C MET A 53 -10.29 -28.56 -19.25
N ALA A 54 -9.91 -28.19 -20.47
CA ALA A 54 -10.37 -28.79 -21.71
C ALA A 54 -9.69 -30.16 -22.06
N GLY A 55 -8.84 -30.67 -21.15
CA GLY A 55 -8.24 -32.01 -21.29
C GLY A 55 -6.78 -32.05 -21.73
N GLU A 56 -6.13 -30.89 -21.99
CA GLU A 56 -4.70 -30.91 -22.29
C GLU A 56 -3.88 -31.25 -21.02
N LYS A 57 -2.76 -31.94 -21.20
CA LYS A 57 -1.86 -32.30 -20.11
C LYS A 57 -0.94 -31.16 -19.77
N LEU A 58 -0.74 -30.89 -18.47
CA LEU A 58 0.19 -29.85 -17.97
C LEU A 58 1.64 -30.04 -18.46
N SER A 59 2.06 -31.30 -18.65
CA SER A 59 3.40 -31.65 -19.16
C SER A 59 3.71 -31.12 -20.57
N LYS A 60 2.66 -30.80 -21.37
CA LYS A 60 2.80 -30.14 -22.67
C LYS A 60 3.43 -28.72 -22.53
N TYR A 61 3.22 -28.09 -21.41
CA TYR A 61 3.70 -26.74 -21.13
C TYR A 61 5.02 -26.83 -20.37
N LYS A 62 6.13 -26.57 -21.02
CA LYS A 62 7.46 -26.46 -20.38
C LYS A 62 7.53 -25.13 -19.62
N LEU A 63 6.87 -25.05 -18.47
CA LEU A 63 6.84 -23.83 -17.65
C LEU A 63 8.22 -23.59 -17.05
N LYS A 64 8.95 -22.64 -17.63
CA LYS A 64 10.18 -22.13 -17.04
C LYS A 64 9.88 -20.80 -16.36
N TYR A 65 9.95 -20.75 -15.05
CA TYR A 65 9.93 -19.49 -14.31
C TYR A 65 11.22 -18.73 -14.62
N LYS A 66 11.09 -17.65 -15.37
CA LYS A 66 12.20 -16.70 -15.47
C LYS A 66 12.23 -15.96 -14.13
N THR A 67 13.34 -16.03 -13.41
CA THR A 67 13.62 -15.15 -12.28
C THR A 67 13.75 -13.74 -12.85
N ASN A 68 12.64 -13.05 -12.98
CA ASN A 68 12.65 -11.62 -13.30
C ASN A 68 13.25 -10.90 -12.11
N LYS A 69 14.33 -10.17 -12.32
CA LYS A 69 14.91 -9.27 -11.31
C LYS A 69 14.06 -8.04 -11.05
N LYS A 70 12.86 -7.97 -11.66
CA LYS A 70 11.94 -6.84 -11.58
C LYS A 70 11.02 -6.96 -10.37
N PHE A 71 10.66 -5.80 -9.84
CA PHE A 71 9.66 -5.69 -8.79
C PHE A 71 8.26 -5.58 -9.40
N ALA A 72 7.32 -6.32 -8.82
CA ALA A 72 5.91 -6.23 -9.15
C ALA A 72 5.13 -5.87 -7.88
N VAL A 73 4.48 -4.72 -7.87
CA VAL A 73 3.68 -4.21 -6.75
C VAL A 73 2.21 -4.30 -7.12
N LYS A 74 1.42 -4.93 -6.26
CA LYS A 74 -0.04 -4.99 -6.39
C LYS A 74 -0.66 -4.01 -5.41
N GLU A 75 -1.53 -3.13 -5.93
CA GLU A 75 -2.23 -2.12 -5.14
C GLU A 75 -3.74 -2.31 -5.26
N ALA A 76 -4.45 -2.17 -4.15
CA ALA A 76 -5.91 -2.21 -4.12
C ALA A 76 -6.50 -0.87 -4.57
N VAL A 77 -7.58 -0.92 -5.35
CA VAL A 77 -8.32 0.28 -5.74
C VAL A 77 -9.53 0.45 -4.84
N PHE A 78 -9.61 1.57 -4.14
CA PHE A 78 -10.73 1.93 -3.27
C PHE A 78 -11.55 3.06 -3.89
N PRO A 79 -12.87 2.89 -4.03
CA PRO A 79 -13.74 3.88 -4.67
C PRO A 79 -14.25 4.95 -3.67
N PHE A 80 -13.47 5.31 -2.66
CA PHE A 80 -13.90 6.25 -1.61
C PHE A 80 -14.38 7.61 -2.18
N ASN A 81 -13.75 8.07 -3.27
CA ASN A 81 -14.16 9.30 -3.95
C ASN A 81 -15.58 9.27 -4.51
N LYS A 82 -16.13 8.06 -4.74
CA LYS A 82 -17.49 7.87 -5.25
C LYS A 82 -18.51 7.66 -4.14
N PHE A 83 -18.05 7.40 -2.93
CA PHE A 83 -18.87 7.11 -1.75
C PHE A 83 -18.37 7.92 -0.55
N PRO A 84 -18.62 9.24 -0.54
CA PRO A 84 -18.07 10.15 0.49
C PRO A 84 -18.53 9.82 1.91
N ASP A 85 -19.72 9.17 2.06
CA ASP A 85 -20.24 8.78 3.37
C ASP A 85 -19.74 7.41 3.85
N SER A 86 -18.85 6.75 3.09
CA SER A 86 -18.32 5.46 3.50
C SER A 86 -17.19 5.63 4.52
N ASP A 87 -17.17 4.76 5.54
CA ASP A 87 -16.06 4.70 6.49
C ASP A 87 -14.75 4.35 5.78
N LEU A 88 -13.76 5.22 5.88
CA LEU A 88 -12.42 5.07 5.29
C LEU A 88 -11.56 4.07 6.06
N LEU A 89 -11.94 3.72 7.29
CA LEU A 89 -11.19 2.73 8.07
C LEU A 89 -11.39 1.35 7.46
N LEU A 90 -10.27 0.68 7.19
CA LEU A 90 -10.27 -0.69 6.70
C LEU A 90 -10.57 -1.66 7.84
N GLY A 91 -11.58 -2.49 7.62
CA GLY A 91 -11.98 -3.59 8.49
C GLY A 91 -11.80 -4.95 7.78
N PRO A 92 -12.39 -6.01 8.35
CA PRO A 92 -12.33 -7.36 7.76
C PRO A 92 -13.13 -7.48 6.45
N GLU A 93 -14.01 -6.51 6.16
CA GLU A 93 -14.83 -6.49 4.97
C GLU A 93 -14.05 -5.99 3.76
N MET A 94 -14.32 -6.57 2.59
CA MET A 94 -13.69 -6.16 1.36
C MET A 94 -14.31 -4.87 0.85
N LYS A 95 -13.57 -3.76 0.88
CA LYS A 95 -13.98 -2.45 0.35
C LYS A 95 -13.37 -2.13 -1.02
N SER A 96 -12.38 -2.91 -1.46
CA SER A 96 -11.72 -2.68 -2.75
C SER A 96 -12.59 -3.14 -3.92
N THR A 97 -12.60 -2.35 -5.01
CA THR A 97 -13.33 -2.64 -6.25
C THR A 97 -12.47 -3.29 -7.31
N GLY A 98 -11.16 -3.24 -7.16
CA GLY A 98 -10.22 -3.79 -8.13
C GLY A 98 -8.80 -3.80 -7.58
N GLU A 99 -7.88 -4.23 -8.43
CA GLU A 99 -6.45 -4.27 -8.15
C GLU A 99 -5.70 -3.80 -9.38
N VAL A 100 -4.63 -3.05 -9.17
CA VAL A 100 -3.71 -2.57 -10.21
C VAL A 100 -2.30 -3.05 -9.95
N MET A 101 -1.41 -2.88 -10.93
CA MET A 101 -0.05 -3.35 -10.85
C MET A 101 0.94 -2.27 -11.27
N GLY A 102 1.97 -2.06 -10.45
CA GLY A 102 3.21 -1.39 -10.83
C GLY A 102 4.30 -2.43 -11.12
N PHE A 103 5.12 -2.20 -12.15
CA PHE A 103 6.17 -3.12 -12.56
C PHE A 103 7.40 -2.34 -13.02
N ASP A 104 8.56 -2.59 -12.39
CA ASP A 104 9.81 -1.88 -12.70
C ASP A 104 11.04 -2.66 -12.22
N ASP A 105 12.22 -2.23 -12.68
CA ASP A 105 13.51 -2.73 -12.18
C ASP A 105 13.87 -2.15 -10.80
N ASP A 106 13.30 -1.00 -10.44
CA ASP A 106 13.40 -0.35 -9.14
C ASP A 106 12.11 -0.50 -8.34
N PHE A 107 12.22 -0.83 -7.04
CA PHE A 107 11.06 -1.03 -6.18
C PHE A 107 10.26 0.27 -5.98
N GLY A 108 10.93 1.40 -5.77
CA GLY A 108 10.26 2.70 -5.58
C GLY A 108 9.46 3.11 -6.82
N MET A 109 10.02 2.87 -8.01
CA MET A 109 9.32 3.11 -9.27
C MET A 109 8.16 2.16 -9.49
N ALA A 110 8.30 0.87 -9.17
CA ALA A 110 7.20 -0.09 -9.24
C ALA A 110 6.07 0.32 -8.28
N TYR A 111 6.40 0.75 -7.06
CA TYR A 111 5.43 1.26 -6.09
C TYR A 111 4.75 2.54 -6.60
N ALA A 112 5.51 3.53 -7.08
CA ALA A 112 4.94 4.76 -7.63
C ALA A 112 3.98 4.48 -8.79
N LYS A 113 4.34 3.57 -9.70
CA LYS A 113 3.47 3.14 -10.80
C LYS A 113 2.17 2.50 -10.29
N SER A 114 2.22 1.70 -9.23
CA SER A 114 1.02 1.10 -8.65
C SER A 114 0.09 2.16 -8.03
N GLN A 115 0.64 3.17 -7.36
CA GLN A 115 -0.14 4.28 -6.80
C GLN A 115 -0.82 5.10 -7.89
N ILE A 116 -0.09 5.47 -8.94
CA ILE A 116 -0.64 6.19 -10.10
C ILE A 116 -1.76 5.37 -10.76
N ALA A 117 -1.55 4.07 -10.93
CA ALA A 117 -2.55 3.17 -11.52
C ALA A 117 -3.80 3.01 -10.64
N ALA A 118 -3.67 3.14 -9.31
CA ALA A 118 -4.78 3.18 -8.36
C ALA A 118 -5.48 4.56 -8.30
N SER A 119 -5.07 5.51 -9.15
CA SER A 119 -5.53 6.90 -9.17
C SER A 119 -5.13 7.70 -7.92
N ASN A 120 -4.11 7.25 -7.20
CA ASN A 120 -3.52 7.99 -6.10
C ASN A 120 -2.46 8.94 -6.65
N SER A 121 -2.75 10.22 -6.63
CA SER A 121 -1.79 11.24 -7.06
C SER A 121 -0.63 11.33 -6.05
N LEU A 122 0.60 11.14 -6.53
CA LEU A 122 1.79 11.34 -5.71
C LEU A 122 2.23 12.80 -5.82
N PRO A 123 2.23 13.56 -4.74
CA PRO A 123 2.67 14.95 -4.76
C PRO A 123 4.18 15.02 -4.99
N THR A 124 4.63 15.96 -5.81
CA THR A 124 6.05 16.23 -6.09
C THR A 124 6.60 17.42 -5.32
N LYS A 125 5.74 18.23 -4.72
CA LYS A 125 6.06 19.42 -3.92
C LYS A 125 4.89 19.78 -3.01
N GLY A 126 5.08 20.67 -2.07
CA GLY A 126 4.01 21.20 -1.22
C GLY A 126 4.35 21.09 0.26
N LEU A 127 3.33 21.08 1.11
CA LEU A 127 3.50 20.96 2.55
C LEU A 127 3.34 19.50 2.97
N ALA A 128 4.37 18.91 3.57
CA ALA A 128 4.32 17.59 4.17
C ALA A 128 4.08 17.68 5.68
N PHE A 129 3.02 17.02 6.16
CA PHE A 129 2.74 16.88 7.58
C PHE A 129 3.31 15.56 8.12
N LEU A 130 4.10 15.67 9.19
CA LEU A 130 4.81 14.55 9.79
C LEU A 130 4.38 14.35 11.24
N SER A 131 3.90 13.15 11.55
CA SER A 131 3.51 12.75 12.91
C SER A 131 3.92 11.32 13.18
N VAL A 132 5.00 11.12 13.93
CA VAL A 132 5.55 9.80 14.16
C VAL A 132 5.69 9.47 15.64
N LYS A 133 5.65 8.17 15.95
CA LYS A 133 5.98 7.63 17.27
C LYS A 133 7.43 7.94 17.64
N ASP A 134 7.73 7.89 18.93
CA ASP A 134 9.08 8.16 19.45
C ASP A 134 10.12 7.19 18.88
N SER A 135 9.74 5.93 18.68
CA SER A 135 10.60 4.91 18.07
C SER A 135 11.00 5.20 16.61
N HIS A 136 10.27 6.06 15.89
CA HIS A 136 10.53 6.37 14.48
C HIS A 136 11.13 7.78 14.28
N LYS A 137 11.56 8.44 15.36
CA LYS A 137 12.09 9.79 15.27
C LYS A 137 13.41 9.90 14.52
N GLU A 138 14.24 8.88 14.58
CA GLU A 138 15.51 8.86 13.82
C GLU A 138 15.25 8.70 12.33
N GLU A 139 14.37 7.76 11.95
CA GLU A 139 14.00 7.51 10.57
C GLU A 139 13.34 8.73 9.91
N ILE A 140 12.47 9.44 10.65
CA ILE A 140 11.80 10.62 10.11
C ILE A 140 12.75 11.77 9.83
N ILE A 141 13.88 11.88 10.53
CA ILE A 141 14.89 12.91 10.27
C ILE A 141 15.51 12.68 8.89
N GLU A 142 15.88 11.45 8.56
CA GLU A 142 16.43 11.13 7.23
C GLU A 142 15.39 11.33 6.13
N LEU A 143 14.14 10.96 6.38
CA LEU A 143 13.05 11.21 5.45
C LEU A 143 12.79 12.72 5.27
N ALA A 144 12.84 13.50 6.33
CA ALA A 144 12.68 14.96 6.30
C ALA A 144 13.75 15.61 5.39
N LYS A 145 15.01 15.16 5.48
CA LYS A 145 16.08 15.64 4.58
C LYS A 145 15.79 15.32 3.11
N LYS A 146 15.27 14.13 2.82
CA LYS A 146 14.88 13.73 1.45
C LYS A 146 13.72 14.57 0.93
N LEU A 147 12.69 14.81 1.76
CA LEU A 147 11.54 15.64 1.40
C LEU A 147 11.94 17.08 1.09
N LEU A 148 12.86 17.67 1.86
CA LEU A 148 13.39 19.01 1.57
C LEU A 148 14.11 19.06 0.22
N LYS A 149 14.90 18.03 -0.13
CA LYS A 149 15.55 17.94 -1.45
C LYS A 149 14.53 17.84 -2.60
N LEU A 150 13.34 17.34 -2.32
CA LEU A 150 12.21 17.26 -3.25
C LEU A 150 11.31 18.52 -3.19
N ASN A 151 11.78 19.62 -2.60
CA ASN A 151 11.05 20.90 -2.50
C ASN A 151 9.75 20.84 -1.68
N PHE A 152 9.65 19.93 -0.70
CA PHE A 152 8.58 19.97 0.28
C PHE A 152 8.90 20.91 1.43
N ASN A 153 7.90 21.68 1.88
CA ASN A 153 7.93 22.33 3.18
C ASN A 153 7.46 21.34 4.26
N LEU A 154 8.03 21.42 5.45
CA LEU A 154 7.74 20.45 6.50
C LEU A 154 6.95 21.11 7.64
N CYS A 155 5.93 20.39 8.11
CA CYS A 155 5.25 20.67 9.37
C CYS A 155 4.99 19.35 10.13
N GLY A 156 4.76 19.45 11.42
CA GLY A 156 4.53 18.25 12.21
C GLY A 156 4.06 18.53 13.62
N THR A 157 3.62 17.47 14.31
CA THR A 157 3.26 17.52 15.72
C THR A 157 4.46 17.94 16.57
N SER A 158 4.20 18.51 17.75
CA SER A 158 5.23 19.09 18.62
C SER A 158 6.45 18.20 18.82
N GLY A 159 6.24 16.92 19.16
CA GLY A 159 7.35 15.97 19.37
C GLY A 159 8.14 15.68 18.11
N THR A 160 7.47 15.46 16.98
CA THR A 160 8.11 15.21 15.69
C THR A 160 8.84 16.44 15.17
N ALA A 161 8.20 17.62 15.24
CA ALA A 161 8.81 18.87 14.79
C ALA A 161 10.06 19.24 15.63
N ASN A 162 10.03 19.01 16.94
CA ASN A 162 11.19 19.23 17.79
C ASN A 162 12.35 18.29 17.46
N ALA A 163 12.08 17.01 17.22
CA ALA A 163 13.09 16.05 16.81
C ALA A 163 13.76 16.43 15.48
N ILE A 164 12.97 16.89 14.51
CA ILE A 164 13.48 17.34 13.21
C ILE A 164 14.31 18.63 13.37
N ARG A 165 13.84 19.60 14.17
CA ARG A 165 14.54 20.88 14.44
C ARG A 165 15.85 20.68 15.20
N SER A 166 15.95 19.72 16.12
CA SER A 166 17.19 19.42 16.85
C SER A 166 18.36 19.04 15.95
N LYS A 167 18.06 18.64 14.71
CA LYS A 167 19.05 18.35 13.66
C LYS A 167 19.23 19.50 12.65
N GLY A 168 18.83 20.71 13.00
CA GLY A 168 18.98 21.90 12.15
C GLY A 168 18.01 21.98 10.97
N ILE A 169 16.98 21.11 10.90
CA ILE A 169 16.03 21.06 9.80
C ILE A 169 14.82 21.94 10.11
N LYS A 170 14.45 22.83 9.18
CA LYS A 170 13.29 23.72 9.34
C LYS A 170 11.99 22.90 9.25
N CYS A 171 11.18 22.92 10.32
CA CYS A 171 9.89 22.23 10.38
C CYS A 171 8.90 23.09 11.18
N LYS A 172 7.72 23.40 10.62
CA LYS A 172 6.68 24.17 11.31
C LYS A 172 5.97 23.27 12.32
N LYS A 173 5.81 23.77 13.56
CA LYS A 173 5.05 23.07 14.59
C LYS A 173 3.56 23.29 14.36
N ILE A 174 2.77 22.20 14.44
CA ILE A 174 1.32 22.20 14.43
C ILE A 174 0.83 21.51 15.71
N ASN A 175 -0.23 22.04 16.32
CA ASN A 175 -0.79 21.47 17.53
C ASN A 175 -1.54 20.16 17.22
N LYS A 176 -1.65 19.29 18.23
CA LYS A 176 -2.61 18.20 18.20
C LYS A 176 -4.02 18.77 18.36
N VAL A 177 -5.05 18.05 17.91
CA VAL A 177 -6.46 18.46 18.06
C VAL A 177 -6.80 18.78 19.51
N SER A 178 -6.25 18.03 20.45
CA SER A 178 -6.44 18.22 21.90
C SER A 178 -5.69 19.42 22.52
N SER A 179 -4.82 20.11 21.75
CA SER A 179 -3.88 21.12 22.27
C SER A 179 -4.19 22.54 21.77
N GLY A 180 -5.34 22.76 21.13
CA GLY A 180 -5.80 24.07 20.66
C GLY A 180 -5.43 24.40 19.21
N THR A 181 -5.99 25.50 18.68
CA THR A 181 -5.80 25.98 17.30
C THR A 181 -4.49 26.73 17.13
N PRO A 182 -3.84 26.73 15.93
CA PRO A 182 -4.18 25.90 14.79
C PRO A 182 -3.74 24.45 14.99
N HIS A 183 -4.65 23.51 14.75
CA HIS A 183 -4.38 22.07 14.81
C HIS A 183 -4.39 21.43 13.42
N ILE A 184 -4.12 20.13 13.36
CA ILE A 184 -3.96 19.41 12.10
C ILE A 184 -5.20 19.51 11.20
N VAL A 185 -6.41 19.44 11.76
CA VAL A 185 -7.67 19.52 11.00
C VAL A 185 -7.81 20.89 10.32
N ASP A 186 -7.45 21.99 11.00
CA ASP A 186 -7.48 23.33 10.39
C ASP A 186 -6.56 23.44 9.18
N VAL A 187 -5.39 22.78 9.26
CA VAL A 187 -4.41 22.79 8.19
C VAL A 187 -4.82 21.88 7.03
N LEU A 188 -5.47 20.73 7.31
CA LEU A 188 -6.07 19.85 6.30
C LEU A 188 -7.20 20.56 5.56
N ASN A 189 -8.15 21.15 6.29
CA ASN A 189 -9.28 21.89 5.71
C ASN A 189 -8.84 23.09 4.86
N SER A 190 -7.67 23.63 5.12
CA SER A 190 -7.09 24.68 4.27
C SER A 190 -6.59 24.16 2.90
N LYS A 191 -6.64 22.84 2.64
CA LYS A 191 -6.14 22.16 1.43
C LYS A 191 -4.67 22.49 1.10
N LYS A 192 -3.86 22.85 2.10
CA LYS A 192 -2.45 23.20 1.93
C LYS A 192 -1.50 22.03 2.10
N ILE A 193 -1.97 20.92 2.70
CA ILE A 193 -1.16 19.71 2.89
C ILE A 193 -1.22 18.88 1.62
N ALA A 194 -0.05 18.56 1.08
CA ALA A 194 0.13 17.72 -0.08
C ALA A 194 0.45 16.27 0.31
N LEU A 195 1.07 16.04 1.47
CA LEU A 195 1.51 14.74 1.92
C LEU A 195 1.35 14.61 3.44
N VAL A 196 0.77 13.50 3.89
CA VAL A 196 0.66 13.15 5.31
C VAL A 196 1.45 11.87 5.58
N ILE A 197 2.35 11.91 6.56
CA ILE A 197 3.07 10.74 7.06
C ILE A 197 2.78 10.61 8.54
N ASN A 198 2.00 9.59 8.89
CA ASN A 198 1.59 9.31 10.26
C ASN A 198 1.90 7.86 10.64
N THR A 199 2.69 7.67 11.69
CA THR A 199 2.95 6.35 12.30
C THR A 199 2.39 6.25 13.72
N GLY A 200 1.57 7.23 14.13
CA GLY A 200 0.90 7.28 15.43
C GLY A 200 -0.10 6.12 15.59
N GLY A 201 -0.19 5.57 16.81
CA GLY A 201 -1.01 4.38 17.08
C GLY A 201 -2.41 4.67 17.66
N GLY A 202 -2.84 5.91 17.74
CA GLY A 202 -4.17 6.26 18.25
C GLY A 202 -5.24 6.11 17.18
N LYS A 203 -6.19 5.17 17.34
CA LYS A 203 -7.32 5.00 16.40
C LYS A 203 -8.09 6.30 16.17
N LYS A 204 -8.25 7.15 17.20
CA LYS A 204 -8.95 8.45 17.09
C LYS A 204 -8.21 9.48 16.25
N ASP A 205 -6.87 9.57 16.39
CA ASP A 205 -6.08 10.56 15.64
C ASP A 205 -5.99 10.20 14.15
N ILE A 206 -5.95 8.91 13.83
CA ILE A 206 -5.92 8.43 12.43
C ILE A 206 -7.27 8.63 11.77
N ALA A 207 -8.36 8.30 12.46
CA ALA A 207 -9.72 8.45 11.94
C ALA A 207 -10.03 9.91 11.59
N LEU A 208 -9.68 10.87 12.48
CA LEU A 208 -9.86 12.29 12.24
C LEU A 208 -9.06 12.81 11.03
N VAL A 209 -7.82 12.36 10.87
CA VAL A 209 -6.98 12.77 9.73
C VAL A 209 -7.49 12.18 8.41
N MET A 210 -8.08 10.98 8.43
CA MET A 210 -8.60 10.32 7.22
C MET A 210 -9.98 10.82 6.80
N GLN A 211 -10.79 11.37 7.71
CA GLN A 211 -12.09 11.95 7.38
C GLN A 211 -11.99 13.31 6.67
N GLU A 212 -10.85 13.99 6.80
CA GLU A 212 -10.62 15.32 6.25
C GLU A 212 -9.72 15.33 4.99
N LEU A 213 -9.24 14.15 4.54
CA LEU A 213 -8.48 13.95 3.30
C LEU A 213 -9.39 13.57 2.13
#